data_dd2f883f68e68344c51b67ffe2c515bb
#
_entry.id   dd2f883f68e68344c51b67ffe2c515bb
#
_cell.length_a   1.000
_cell.length_b   1.000
_cell.length_c   1.000
_cell.angle_alpha   90.00
_cell.angle_beta   90.00
_cell.angle_gamma   90.00
#
_symmetry.space_group_name_H-M   'P 1'
#
loop_
_entity.id
_entity.type
_entity.pdbx_description
1 polymer ?
#
loop_
_entity_poly.entity_id
_entity_poly.type
_entity_poly.pdbx_seq_one_letter_code
_entity_poly.pdbx_strand_id
1 'polypeptide(L)'
;GEPFLHPLLPQFITIAHQKGFIPILTTNGTLLDNAQSVIDAHPHKVQISLQAHEGNTKENPEEYIREVMHFAKEAARQGIIIVLRLWNEGGEHNSMNPELLKLMAQHVPTPWTERPDGWKLSELIYLETDTTFEWPDTERAPYEQNEAFCHALRNQIGVLVDGTVVPCCLDSQ
;
A
#
# COMPACT_ATOMS: atom_id res chain seq x y z
N GLY A 1 6.08 -9.48 1.31
CA GLY A 1 6.83 -9.40 0.05
C GLY A 1 6.55 -8.11 -0.72
N GLU A 2 7.37 -7.81 -1.73
CA GLU A 2 7.25 -6.62 -2.58
C GLU A 2 6.79 -7.05 -3.99
N PRO A 3 5.57 -6.70 -4.43
CA PRO A 3 5.03 -7.18 -5.70
C PRO A 3 5.81 -6.65 -6.91
N PHE A 4 6.40 -5.45 -6.85
CA PHE A 4 7.16 -4.89 -7.97
C PHE A 4 8.48 -5.64 -8.27
N LEU A 5 8.92 -6.56 -7.41
CA LEU A 5 9.99 -7.50 -7.71
C LEU A 5 9.57 -8.59 -8.72
N HIS A 6 8.26 -8.84 -8.87
CA HIS A 6 7.80 -9.94 -9.72
C HIS A 6 7.67 -9.49 -11.17
N PRO A 7 8.42 -10.11 -12.12
CA PRO A 7 8.46 -9.65 -13.52
C PRO A 7 7.13 -9.82 -14.27
N LEU A 8 6.24 -10.70 -13.78
CA LEU A 8 4.93 -10.96 -14.39
C LEU A 8 3.78 -10.21 -13.69
N LEU A 9 4.08 -9.24 -12.81
CA LEU A 9 3.05 -8.49 -12.09
C LEU A 9 1.98 -7.88 -13.01
N PRO A 10 2.31 -7.23 -14.15
CA PRO A 10 1.31 -6.70 -15.07
C PRO A 10 0.39 -7.77 -15.65
N GLN A 11 0.94 -8.96 -15.95
CA GLN A 11 0.16 -10.08 -16.45
C GLN A 11 -0.81 -10.61 -15.38
N PHE A 12 -0.41 -10.67 -14.10
CA PHE A 12 -1.29 -11.07 -13.02
C PHE A 12 -2.45 -10.10 -12.85
N ILE A 13 -2.22 -8.80 -12.95
CA ILE A 13 -3.28 -7.78 -12.93
C ILE A 13 -4.26 -8.01 -14.08
N THR A 14 -3.76 -8.23 -15.29
CA THR A 14 -4.58 -8.50 -16.47
C THR A 14 -5.41 -9.77 -16.32
N ILE A 15 -4.81 -10.86 -15.82
CA ILE A 15 -5.52 -12.13 -15.56
C ILE A 15 -6.59 -11.93 -14.48
N ALA A 16 -6.31 -11.19 -13.43
CA ALA A 16 -7.28 -10.90 -12.39
C ALA A 16 -8.51 -10.19 -12.95
N HIS A 17 -8.33 -9.17 -13.80
CA HIS A 17 -9.44 -8.50 -14.51
C HIS A 17 -10.24 -9.46 -15.38
N GLN A 18 -9.56 -10.31 -16.17
CA GLN A 18 -10.21 -11.29 -17.04
C GLN A 18 -11.05 -12.31 -16.24
N LYS A 19 -10.69 -12.57 -15.00
CA LYS A 19 -11.41 -13.45 -14.07
C LYS A 19 -12.48 -12.74 -13.23
N GLY A 20 -12.68 -11.44 -13.42
CA GLY A 20 -13.68 -10.65 -12.71
C GLY A 20 -13.23 -10.19 -11.31
N PHE A 21 -11.96 -10.30 -10.98
CA PHE A 21 -11.40 -9.76 -9.73
C PHE A 21 -11.09 -8.26 -9.87
N ILE A 22 -11.03 -7.59 -8.74
CA ILE A 22 -10.62 -6.19 -8.60
C ILE A 22 -9.19 -6.18 -8.05
N PRO A 23 -8.14 -5.99 -8.88
CA PRO A 23 -6.76 -6.04 -8.43
C PRO A 23 -6.43 -4.87 -7.52
N ILE A 24 -5.90 -5.17 -6.33
CA ILE A 24 -5.36 -4.19 -5.39
C ILE A 24 -3.92 -4.59 -5.08
N LEU A 25 -3.00 -3.65 -5.19
CA LEU A 25 -1.59 -3.86 -4.88
C LEU A 25 -1.22 -3.16 -3.58
N THR A 26 -0.32 -3.78 -2.81
CA THR A 26 0.35 -3.13 -1.68
C THR A 26 1.85 -3.21 -1.92
N THR A 27 2.54 -2.06 -1.87
CA THR A 27 3.98 -1.94 -2.14
C THR A 27 4.65 -1.07 -1.07
N ASN A 28 5.93 -1.25 -0.87
CA ASN A 28 6.76 -0.34 -0.07
C ASN A 28 7.20 0.92 -0.84
N GLY A 29 6.92 0.99 -2.14
CA GLY A 29 7.22 2.15 -2.98
C GLY A 29 8.70 2.36 -3.31
N THR A 30 9.57 1.36 -3.10
CA THR A 30 11.01 1.51 -3.37
C THR A 30 11.43 1.13 -4.79
N LEU A 31 10.55 0.51 -5.57
CA LEU A 31 10.84 -0.05 -6.91
C LEU A 31 9.87 0.51 -7.96
N LEU A 32 9.66 1.82 -7.98
CA LEU A 32 8.68 2.46 -8.86
C LEU A 32 9.25 2.91 -10.22
N ASP A 33 10.55 2.77 -10.45
CA ASP A 33 11.23 3.20 -11.69
C ASP A 33 10.67 2.55 -12.96
N ASN A 34 10.20 1.31 -12.84
CA ASN A 34 9.64 0.54 -13.97
C ASN A 34 8.12 0.33 -13.85
N ALA A 35 7.44 1.21 -13.13
CA ALA A 35 6.03 1.03 -12.80
C ALA A 35 5.06 1.30 -13.97
N GLN A 36 5.53 1.81 -15.12
CA GLN A 36 4.65 2.13 -16.24
C GLN A 36 3.85 0.91 -16.70
N SER A 37 4.47 -0.26 -16.81
CA SER A 37 3.76 -1.48 -17.19
C SER A 37 2.67 -1.92 -16.20
N VAL A 38 2.83 -1.57 -14.92
CA VAL A 38 1.81 -1.79 -13.88
C VAL A 38 0.68 -0.78 -14.03
N ILE A 39 0.99 0.49 -14.32
CA ILE A 39 -0.01 1.52 -14.62
C ILE A 39 -0.82 1.11 -15.86
N ASP A 40 -0.17 0.66 -16.92
CA ASP A 40 -0.81 0.20 -18.16
C ASP A 40 -1.71 -1.03 -17.96
N ALA A 41 -1.34 -1.92 -17.03
CA ALA A 41 -2.19 -3.06 -16.63
C ALA A 41 -3.41 -2.65 -15.77
N HIS A 42 -3.44 -1.41 -15.30
CA HIS A 42 -4.56 -0.73 -14.68
C HIS A 42 -5.12 -1.42 -13.42
N PRO A 43 -4.34 -1.63 -12.35
CA PRO A 43 -4.90 -2.09 -11.09
C PRO A 43 -5.96 -1.10 -10.60
N HIS A 44 -6.97 -1.56 -9.89
CA HIS A 44 -8.00 -0.69 -9.35
C HIS A 44 -7.46 0.28 -8.29
N LYS A 45 -6.53 -0.22 -7.45
CA LYS A 45 -5.94 0.54 -6.35
C LYS A 45 -4.49 0.11 -6.11
N VAL A 46 -3.63 1.07 -5.80
CA VAL A 46 -2.28 0.83 -5.28
C VAL A 46 -2.15 1.49 -3.90
N GLN A 47 -1.74 0.71 -2.92
CA GLN A 47 -1.49 1.13 -1.56
C GLN A 47 0.02 1.17 -1.35
N ILE A 48 0.56 2.31 -0.93
CA ILE A 48 1.99 2.52 -0.74
C ILE A 48 2.27 2.72 0.75
N SER A 49 3.00 1.80 1.35
CA SER A 49 3.36 1.82 2.77
C SER A 49 4.57 2.71 2.99
N LEU A 50 4.35 4.01 3.23
CA LEU A 50 5.42 4.99 3.43
C LEU A 50 6.25 4.71 4.68
N GLN A 51 5.63 4.14 5.73
CA GLN A 51 6.33 3.72 6.95
C GLN A 51 7.40 2.65 6.69
N ALA A 52 7.34 1.94 5.57
CA ALA A 52 8.36 0.98 5.19
C ALA A 52 9.69 1.64 4.74
N HIS A 53 9.73 2.96 4.58
CA HIS A 53 10.93 3.71 4.23
C HIS A 53 12.09 3.45 5.21
N GLU A 54 11.80 3.41 6.51
CA GLU A 54 12.84 3.21 7.54
C GLU A 54 13.46 1.80 7.52
N GLY A 55 12.74 0.80 7.04
CA GLY A 55 13.22 -0.57 6.86
C GLY A 55 13.85 -0.86 5.50
N ASN A 56 13.72 0.06 4.55
CA ASN A 56 14.22 -0.08 3.19
C ASN A 56 15.29 0.98 2.93
N THR A 57 16.43 0.56 2.47
CA THR A 57 17.70 1.29 2.31
C THR A 57 17.72 2.49 1.35
N LYS A 58 16.59 3.15 1.07
CA LYS A 58 16.64 4.47 0.41
C LYS A 58 17.03 5.51 1.45
N GLU A 59 18.31 5.88 1.44
CA GLU A 59 18.92 6.81 2.38
C GLU A 59 18.39 8.26 2.29
N ASN A 60 17.67 8.61 1.21
CA ASN A 60 17.16 9.96 0.97
C ASN A 60 15.62 10.00 0.93
N PRO A 61 14.95 10.47 2.01
CA PRO A 61 13.50 10.62 2.07
C PRO A 61 12.93 11.52 0.97
N GLU A 62 13.66 12.58 0.58
CA GLU A 62 13.22 13.52 -0.46
C GLU A 62 13.14 12.83 -1.83
N GLU A 63 14.14 12.02 -2.17
CA GLU A 63 14.13 11.24 -3.41
C GLU A 63 13.02 10.19 -3.41
N TYR A 64 12.86 9.46 -2.33
CA TYR A 64 11.80 8.48 -2.16
C TYR A 64 10.41 9.11 -2.34
N ILE A 65 10.10 10.20 -1.63
CA ILE A 65 8.80 10.88 -1.75
C ILE A 65 8.61 11.47 -3.15
N ARG A 66 9.65 11.98 -3.79
CA ARG A 66 9.57 12.47 -5.17
C ARG A 66 9.12 11.35 -6.13
N GLU A 67 9.72 10.16 -6.05
CA GLU A 67 9.37 9.00 -6.88
C GLU A 67 7.95 8.51 -6.59
N VAL A 68 7.61 8.35 -5.32
CA VAL A 68 6.26 7.95 -4.90
C VAL A 68 5.21 8.94 -5.41
N MET A 69 5.44 10.24 -5.26
CA MET A 69 4.48 11.26 -5.70
C MET A 69 4.41 11.39 -7.22
N HIS A 70 5.52 11.13 -7.92
CA HIS A 70 5.51 11.04 -9.39
C HIS A 70 4.62 9.87 -9.84
N PHE A 71 4.89 8.66 -9.35
CA PHE A 71 4.07 7.48 -9.62
C PHE A 71 2.59 7.71 -9.27
N ALA A 72 2.32 8.25 -8.09
CA ALA A 72 0.95 8.50 -7.63
C ALA A 72 0.17 9.41 -8.59
N LYS A 73 0.80 10.47 -9.08
CA LYS A 73 0.18 11.39 -10.04
C LYS A 73 -0.07 10.75 -11.40
N GLU A 74 0.90 9.99 -11.92
CA GLU A 74 0.76 9.31 -13.21
C GLU A 74 -0.35 8.26 -13.14
N ALA A 75 -0.36 7.43 -12.09
CA ALA A 75 -1.38 6.41 -11.89
C ALA A 75 -2.78 7.03 -11.70
N ALA A 76 -2.91 8.10 -10.90
CA ALA A 76 -4.17 8.79 -10.69
C ALA A 76 -4.73 9.40 -11.98
N ARG A 77 -3.90 9.94 -12.88
CA ARG A 77 -4.31 10.42 -14.22
C ARG A 77 -4.93 9.32 -15.08
N GLN A 78 -4.51 8.07 -14.86
CA GLN A 78 -5.07 6.90 -15.53
C GLN A 78 -6.29 6.31 -14.81
N GLY A 79 -6.78 6.97 -13.74
CA GLY A 79 -7.97 6.52 -13.01
C GLY A 79 -7.69 5.50 -11.90
N ILE A 80 -6.43 5.26 -11.55
CA ILE A 80 -6.03 4.33 -10.49
C ILE A 80 -6.11 5.05 -9.13
N ILE A 81 -6.74 4.43 -8.14
CA ILE A 81 -6.80 4.95 -6.79
C ILE A 81 -5.45 4.71 -6.09
N ILE A 82 -4.87 5.76 -5.55
CA ILE A 82 -3.62 5.70 -4.78
C ILE A 82 -3.91 5.99 -3.31
N VAL A 83 -3.43 5.11 -2.44
CA VAL A 83 -3.52 5.27 -1.00
C VAL A 83 -2.10 5.22 -0.42
N LEU A 84 -1.62 6.36 0.05
CA LEU A 84 -0.39 6.48 0.79
C LEU A 84 -0.69 6.14 2.25
N ARG A 85 0.12 5.30 2.89
CA ARG A 85 -0.13 4.83 4.27
C ARG A 85 0.99 5.21 5.20
N LEU A 86 0.62 5.75 6.35
CA LEU A 86 1.46 5.95 7.54
C LEU A 86 0.80 5.21 8.72
N TRP A 87 0.88 3.88 8.70
CA TRP A 87 0.30 3.00 9.72
C TRP A 87 1.34 2.67 10.81
N ASN A 88 1.92 3.71 11.39
CA ASN A 88 2.98 3.63 12.39
C ASN A 88 2.80 4.65 13.53
N GLU A 89 1.62 5.20 13.71
CA GLU A 89 1.36 6.13 14.82
C GLU A 89 1.55 5.42 16.16
N GLY A 90 2.30 6.06 17.06
CA GLY A 90 2.65 5.49 18.37
C GLY A 90 3.72 4.39 18.33
N GLY A 91 4.23 4.00 17.17
CA GLY A 91 5.32 3.04 17.02
C GLY A 91 6.71 3.67 17.09
N GLU A 92 7.75 2.82 17.08
CA GLU A 92 9.16 3.26 17.14
C GLU A 92 9.58 4.07 15.91
N HIS A 93 8.92 3.86 14.77
CA HIS A 93 9.27 4.40 13.45
C HIS A 93 8.32 5.50 12.95
N ASN A 94 7.80 6.33 13.85
CA ASN A 94 6.93 7.45 13.47
C ASN A 94 7.66 8.81 13.43
N SER A 95 8.94 8.84 13.78
CA SER A 95 9.73 10.08 13.89
C SER A 95 9.88 10.80 12.55
N MET A 96 9.85 10.07 11.43
CA MET A 96 9.96 10.60 10.08
C MET A 96 8.64 11.13 9.51
N ASN A 97 7.48 10.79 10.10
CA ASN A 97 6.17 11.19 9.58
C ASN A 97 6.06 12.70 9.31
N PRO A 98 6.46 13.62 10.22
CA PRO A 98 6.37 15.05 9.95
C PRO A 98 7.20 15.50 8.74
N GLU A 99 8.36 14.91 8.52
CA GLU A 99 9.21 15.21 7.38
C GLU A 99 8.59 14.69 6.08
N LEU A 100 8.10 13.46 6.07
CA LEU A 100 7.40 12.87 4.91
C LEU A 100 6.19 13.71 4.51
N LEU A 101 5.37 14.14 5.48
CA LEU A 101 4.21 15.01 5.24
C LEU A 101 4.63 16.36 4.64
N LYS A 102 5.72 16.96 5.15
CA LYS A 102 6.26 18.21 4.60
C LYS A 102 6.75 18.05 3.17
N LEU A 103 7.43 16.95 2.87
CA LEU A 103 7.89 16.62 1.51
C LEU A 103 6.71 16.40 0.57
N MET A 104 5.68 15.65 1.00
CA MET A 104 4.46 15.45 0.21
C MET A 104 3.74 16.76 -0.11
N ALA A 105 3.70 17.71 0.83
CA ALA A 105 3.09 19.03 0.63
C ALA A 105 3.79 19.88 -0.45
N GLN A 106 5.05 19.59 -0.77
CA GLN A 106 5.75 20.23 -1.90
C GLN A 106 5.22 19.72 -3.24
N HIS A 107 4.70 18.49 -3.29
CA HIS A 107 4.15 17.88 -4.51
C HIS A 107 2.66 18.14 -4.67
N VAL A 108 1.90 18.13 -3.57
CA VAL A 108 0.45 18.42 -3.55
C VAL A 108 0.20 19.46 -2.48
N PRO A 109 -0.01 20.75 -2.88
CA PRO A 109 -0.17 21.85 -1.93
C PRO A 109 -1.33 21.64 -0.95
N THR A 110 -1.12 22.07 0.29
CA THR A 110 -2.17 22.13 1.33
C THR A 110 -3.09 23.34 1.12
N PRO A 111 -4.31 23.38 1.71
CA PRO A 111 -4.85 22.39 2.65
C PRO A 111 -5.37 21.13 1.93
N TRP A 112 -5.11 19.95 2.52
CA TRP A 112 -5.75 18.72 2.10
C TRP A 112 -7.14 18.58 2.70
N THR A 113 -8.03 17.83 2.05
CA THR A 113 -9.38 17.59 2.56
C THR A 113 -9.35 16.50 3.61
N GLU A 114 -9.75 16.81 4.84
CA GLU A 114 -9.81 15.89 5.96
C GLU A 114 -10.86 14.79 5.74
N ARG A 115 -10.55 13.58 6.21
CA ARG A 115 -11.38 12.38 6.19
C ARG A 115 -11.24 11.64 7.52
N PRO A 116 -12.17 10.72 7.87
CA PRO A 116 -12.09 9.97 9.14
C PRO A 116 -10.81 9.13 9.30
N ASP A 117 -10.21 8.69 8.20
CA ASP A 117 -9.04 7.82 8.12
C ASP A 117 -7.76 8.55 7.64
N GLY A 118 -7.80 9.89 7.55
CA GLY A 118 -6.66 10.68 7.10
C GLY A 118 -7.05 11.86 6.20
N TRP A 119 -6.52 11.93 4.98
CA TRP A 119 -6.73 13.07 4.07
C TRP A 119 -6.91 12.63 2.61
N LYS A 120 -7.70 13.40 1.88
CA LYS A 120 -7.68 13.41 0.42
C LYS A 120 -6.71 14.49 -0.03
N LEU A 121 -5.63 14.09 -0.71
CA LEU A 121 -4.58 15.01 -1.17
C LEU A 121 -4.96 15.67 -2.50
N SER A 122 -5.49 14.86 -3.41
CA SER A 122 -6.00 15.31 -4.72
C SER A 122 -7.02 14.29 -5.24
N GLU A 123 -7.46 14.45 -6.48
CA GLU A 123 -8.34 13.45 -7.09
C GLU A 123 -7.61 12.10 -7.15
N LEU A 124 -8.25 11.05 -6.59
CA LEU A 124 -7.75 9.67 -6.49
C LEU A 124 -6.46 9.46 -5.68
N ILE A 125 -5.91 10.48 -5.02
CA ILE A 125 -4.74 10.33 -4.13
C ILE A 125 -5.18 10.62 -2.69
N TYR A 126 -4.97 9.64 -1.81
CA TYR A 126 -5.35 9.66 -0.41
C TYR A 126 -4.15 9.38 0.48
N LEU A 127 -4.16 9.91 1.69
CA LEU A 127 -3.24 9.56 2.76
C LEU A 127 -4.06 8.98 3.91
N GLU A 128 -3.74 7.77 4.33
CA GLU A 128 -4.32 7.10 5.49
C GLU A 128 -3.29 7.02 6.61
N THR A 129 -3.74 7.28 7.84
CA THR A 129 -2.93 7.11 9.06
C THR A 129 -3.61 6.12 9.99
N ASP A 130 -2.81 5.30 10.67
CA ASP A 130 -3.29 4.36 11.67
C ASP A 130 -2.15 4.00 12.64
N THR A 131 -2.52 3.38 13.75
CA THR A 131 -1.57 2.85 14.73
C THR A 131 -0.84 1.62 14.18
N THR A 132 0.34 1.35 14.73
CA THR A 132 1.08 0.12 14.43
C THR A 132 0.26 -1.09 14.86
N PHE A 133 0.09 -2.07 13.98
CA PHE A 133 -0.51 -3.36 14.31
C PHE A 133 0.58 -4.43 14.49
N GLU A 134 0.32 -5.38 15.34
CA GLU A 134 1.19 -6.55 15.50
C GLU A 134 0.81 -7.64 14.49
N TRP A 135 1.83 -8.21 13.83
CA TRP A 135 1.60 -9.37 12.96
C TRP A 135 1.11 -10.56 13.78
N PRO A 136 0.23 -11.39 13.23
CA PRO A 136 -0.19 -12.62 13.89
C PRO A 136 1.01 -13.48 14.25
N ASP A 137 1.02 -13.94 15.50
CA ASP A 137 2.05 -14.81 16.03
C ASP A 137 1.39 -16.13 16.43
N THR A 138 1.77 -17.20 15.75
CA THR A 138 1.23 -18.55 16.00
C THR A 138 1.67 -19.14 17.33
N GLU A 139 2.73 -18.60 17.95
CA GLU A 139 3.18 -19.01 19.28
C GLU A 139 2.39 -18.33 20.40
N ARG A 140 1.64 -17.28 20.11
CA ARG A 140 0.73 -16.66 21.08
C ARG A 140 -0.51 -17.51 21.28
N ALA A 141 -0.94 -17.63 22.52
CA ALA A 141 -2.19 -18.31 22.85
C ALA A 141 -3.34 -17.71 22.02
N PRO A 142 -4.18 -18.54 21.39
CA PRO A 142 -5.28 -18.05 20.59
C PRO A 142 -6.19 -17.16 21.43
N TYR A 143 -6.58 -16.03 20.88
CA TYR A 143 -7.61 -15.18 21.49
C TYR A 143 -8.91 -15.97 21.47
N GLU A 144 -9.41 -16.36 22.63
CA GLU A 144 -10.70 -17.06 22.74
C GLU A 144 -11.85 -16.09 22.42
N GLN A 145 -12.08 -15.83 21.13
CA GLN A 145 -13.32 -15.24 20.64
C GLN A 145 -14.15 -16.35 20.01
N ASN A 146 -15.32 -16.61 20.58
CA ASN A 146 -16.22 -17.62 20.08
C ASN A 146 -16.82 -17.29 18.71
N GLU A 147 -16.87 -16.00 18.34
CA GLU A 147 -17.37 -15.53 17.04
C GLU A 147 -16.59 -14.28 16.60
N ALA A 148 -16.03 -14.29 15.41
CA ALA A 148 -15.40 -13.13 14.78
C ALA A 148 -15.82 -13.03 13.31
N PHE A 149 -16.14 -11.82 12.87
CA PHE A 149 -16.38 -11.56 11.45
C PHE A 149 -15.06 -11.19 10.79
N CYS A 150 -14.65 -11.97 9.79
CA CYS A 150 -13.46 -11.72 9.02
C CYS A 150 -13.83 -11.30 7.58
N HIS A 151 -13.57 -10.05 7.23
CA HIS A 151 -13.76 -9.55 5.87
C HIS A 151 -12.89 -10.28 4.84
N ALA A 152 -11.70 -10.70 5.24
CA ALA A 152 -10.77 -11.39 4.37
C ALA A 152 -11.32 -12.70 3.84
N LEU A 153 -11.92 -13.52 4.70
CA LEU A 153 -12.52 -14.80 4.31
C LEU A 153 -13.73 -14.66 3.37
N ARG A 154 -14.28 -13.46 3.25
CA ARG A 154 -15.51 -13.22 2.48
C ARG A 154 -15.27 -12.50 1.16
N ASN A 155 -14.41 -11.50 1.14
CA ASN A 155 -14.40 -10.47 0.11
C ASN A 155 -13.10 -10.41 -0.69
N GLN A 156 -12.06 -11.15 -0.27
CA GLN A 156 -10.75 -11.06 -0.91
C GLN A 156 -10.02 -12.40 -0.90
N ILE A 157 -9.03 -12.48 -1.74
CA ILE A 157 -7.96 -13.50 -1.71
C ILE A 157 -6.62 -12.81 -1.86
N GLY A 158 -5.57 -13.38 -1.28
CA GLY A 158 -4.20 -13.04 -1.56
C GLY A 158 -3.54 -14.14 -2.38
N VAL A 159 -2.55 -13.78 -3.18
CA VAL A 159 -1.67 -14.72 -3.86
C VAL A 159 -0.25 -14.42 -3.43
N LEU A 160 0.41 -15.39 -2.82
CA LEU A 160 1.80 -15.29 -2.37
C LEU A 160 2.76 -15.44 -3.56
N VAL A 161 4.04 -15.16 -3.33
CA VAL A 161 5.08 -15.17 -4.38
C VAL A 161 5.26 -16.56 -5.04
N ASP A 162 4.96 -17.63 -4.32
CA ASP A 162 5.02 -19.01 -4.81
C ASP A 162 3.72 -19.48 -5.49
N GLY A 163 2.70 -18.61 -5.57
CA GLY A 163 1.39 -18.91 -6.13
C GLY A 163 0.39 -19.48 -5.12
N THR A 164 0.75 -19.64 -3.85
CA THR A 164 -0.19 -20.08 -2.81
C THR A 164 -1.31 -19.05 -2.65
N VAL A 165 -2.55 -19.54 -2.62
CA VAL A 165 -3.74 -18.70 -2.41
C VAL A 165 -4.10 -18.67 -0.93
N VAL A 166 -4.20 -17.48 -0.38
CA VAL A 166 -4.50 -17.23 1.03
C VAL A 166 -5.68 -16.27 1.18
N PRO A 167 -6.42 -16.26 2.31
CA PRO A 167 -7.54 -15.35 2.52
C PRO A 167 -7.09 -13.89 2.68
N CYS A 168 -5.90 -13.63 3.21
CA CYS A 168 -5.35 -12.27 3.34
C CYS A 168 -3.83 -12.28 3.56
N CYS A 169 -3.22 -11.08 3.54
CA CYS A 169 -1.79 -10.92 3.77
C CYS A 169 -1.31 -11.30 5.18
N LEU A 170 -2.22 -11.45 6.14
CA LEU A 170 -1.89 -11.90 7.51
C LEU A 170 -1.73 -13.43 7.60
N ASP A 171 -2.13 -14.16 6.58
CA ASP A 171 -1.97 -15.61 6.45
C ASP A 171 -0.76 -15.89 5.55
N SER A 172 0.42 -15.68 6.10
CA SER A 172 1.70 -15.73 5.37
C SER A 172 2.58 -16.95 5.72
N GLN A 173 1.99 -17.98 6.30
CA GLN A 173 2.72 -19.18 6.73
C GLN A 173 2.65 -20.30 5.74
#